data_14569813c5ac2ad33242b132960d3b64
#
_entry.id   14569813c5ac2ad33242b132960d3b64
#
_cell.length_a   1.000
_cell.length_b   1.000
_cell.length_c   1.000
_cell.angle_alpha   90.00
_cell.angle_beta   90.00
_cell.angle_gamma   90.00
#
_symmetry.space_group_name_H-M   'P 1'
#
loop_
_entity.id
_entity.type
_entity.pdbx_description
1 polymer ?
#
loop_
_entity_poly.entity_id
_entity_poly.type
_entity_poly.pdbx_seq_one_letter_code
_entity_poly.pdbx_strand_id
1 'polypeptide(L)'
;MSGTIVKGLQNGRKIGFPTANIRIDDQQKIIPATGVYAVEMNVAGTSCRGMMNVGWRPTIEEEKLERKIEVHLFDFQKEIYDEACQIRVRQFVRAEHKFPNLEALKVQIQRDEETVRTYFSTAQFS
;
A
#
# COMPACT_ATOMS: atom_id res chain seq x y z
N MET A 1 -6.38 -9.28 4.81
CA MET A 1 -5.63 -9.99 3.76
C MET A 1 -4.30 -10.47 4.29
N SER A 2 -3.93 -11.68 3.93
CA SER A 2 -2.61 -12.23 4.26
C SER A 2 -1.71 -12.18 3.03
N GLY A 3 -0.47 -11.83 3.23
CA GLY A 3 0.49 -11.74 2.14
C GLY A 3 1.92 -11.81 2.62
N THR A 4 2.82 -11.68 1.68
CA THR A 4 4.26 -11.67 1.92
C THR A 4 4.85 -10.42 1.30
N ILE A 5 5.74 -9.76 2.03
CA ILE A 5 6.40 -8.57 1.54
C ILE A 5 7.52 -9.00 0.60
N VAL A 6 7.49 -8.49 -0.62
CA VAL A 6 8.46 -8.86 -1.66
C VAL A 6 9.16 -7.61 -2.20
N LYS A 7 10.35 -7.80 -2.75
CA LYS A 7 11.04 -6.73 -3.45
C LYS A 7 10.33 -6.44 -4.77
N GLY A 8 10.22 -5.16 -5.11
CA GLY A 8 9.64 -4.72 -6.37
C GLY A 8 10.26 -3.40 -6.79
N LEU A 9 9.67 -2.77 -7.80
CA LEU A 9 10.09 -1.45 -8.24
C LEU A 9 9.70 -0.44 -7.15
N GLN A 10 10.68 0.05 -6.41
CA GLN A 10 10.47 0.93 -5.27
C GLN A 10 10.35 2.40 -5.72
N ASN A 11 9.41 2.68 -6.61
CA ASN A 11 9.25 4.02 -7.19
C ASN A 11 8.99 5.10 -6.14
N GLY A 12 8.34 4.75 -5.04
CA GLY A 12 8.07 5.69 -3.96
C GLY A 12 9.32 6.25 -3.29
N ARG A 13 10.44 5.52 -3.30
CA ARG A 13 11.70 6.01 -2.71
C ARG A 13 12.24 7.24 -3.43
N LYS A 14 12.00 7.35 -4.72
CA LYS A 14 12.48 8.49 -5.53
C LYS A 14 11.82 9.80 -5.12
N ILE A 15 10.65 9.74 -4.53
CA ILE A 15 9.90 10.93 -4.09
C ILE A 15 9.70 10.97 -2.57
N GLY A 16 10.44 10.16 -1.82
CA GLY A 16 10.42 10.20 -0.37
C GLY A 16 9.30 9.39 0.30
N PHE A 17 8.62 8.51 -0.44
CA PHE A 17 7.54 7.67 0.09
C PHE A 17 7.84 6.19 -0.20
N PRO A 18 8.75 5.57 0.55
CA PRO A 18 9.09 4.16 0.32
C PRO A 18 7.87 3.26 0.55
N THR A 19 7.68 2.31 -0.34
CA THR A 19 6.56 1.37 -0.27
C THR A 19 7.05 -0.06 -0.23
N ALA A 20 6.27 -0.91 0.45
CA ALA A 20 6.45 -2.34 0.43
C ALA A 20 5.50 -2.95 -0.60
N ASN A 21 6.03 -3.81 -1.46
CA ASN A 21 5.21 -4.57 -2.41
C ASN A 21 4.69 -5.83 -1.71
N ILE A 22 3.43 -6.12 -1.89
CA ILE A 22 2.77 -7.23 -1.22
C ILE A 22 2.32 -8.26 -2.25
N ARG A 23 2.75 -9.51 -2.06
CA ARG A 23 2.22 -10.65 -2.79
C ARG A 23 1.13 -11.29 -1.92
N ILE A 24 -0.09 -11.37 -2.43
CA ILE A 24 -1.20 -11.98 -1.70
C ILE A 24 -1.05 -13.50 -1.76
N ASP A 25 -1.11 -14.15 -0.60
CA ASP A 25 -0.89 -15.59 -0.48
C ASP A 25 -2.00 -16.41 -1.14
N ASP A 26 -3.24 -15.94 -1.05
CA ASP A 26 -4.39 -16.62 -1.64
C ASP A 26 -5.02 -15.74 -2.71
N GLN A 27 -4.78 -16.10 -3.96
CA GLN A 27 -5.31 -15.36 -5.11
C GLN A 27 -6.83 -15.43 -5.23
N GLN A 28 -7.46 -16.35 -4.52
CA GLN A 28 -8.92 -16.47 -4.50
C GLN A 28 -9.58 -15.57 -3.48
N LYS A 29 -8.81 -14.99 -2.57
CA LYS A 29 -9.37 -14.02 -1.63
C LYS A 29 -9.75 -12.74 -2.34
N ILE A 30 -10.78 -12.10 -1.80
CA ILE A 30 -11.27 -10.84 -2.37
C ILE A 30 -10.23 -9.75 -2.11
N ILE A 31 -9.65 -9.25 -3.21
CA ILE A 31 -8.79 -8.07 -3.17
C ILE A 31 -9.69 -6.85 -3.40
N PRO A 32 -9.56 -5.79 -2.61
CA PRO A 32 -10.38 -4.59 -2.83
C PRO A 32 -10.22 -4.02 -4.23
N ALA A 33 -11.17 -3.23 -4.66
CA ALA A 33 -11.09 -2.50 -5.93
C ALA A 33 -9.86 -1.60 -5.96
N THR A 34 -9.42 -1.23 -7.16
CA THR A 34 -8.30 -0.31 -7.31
C THR A 34 -8.56 1.00 -6.57
N GLY A 35 -7.52 1.56 -5.98
CA GLY A 35 -7.62 2.80 -5.21
C GLY A 35 -6.63 2.85 -4.06
N VAL A 36 -6.79 3.87 -3.24
CA VAL A 36 -5.97 4.10 -2.05
C VAL A 36 -6.82 3.90 -0.81
N TYR A 37 -6.25 3.20 0.16
CA TYR A 37 -6.94 2.80 1.40
C TYR A 37 -6.10 3.11 2.63
N ALA A 38 -6.77 3.50 3.70
CA ALA A 38 -6.16 3.50 5.02
C ALA A 38 -6.13 2.06 5.55
N VAL A 39 -4.97 1.61 6.01
CA VAL A 39 -4.81 0.22 6.45
C VAL A 39 -4.03 0.13 7.76
N GLU A 40 -4.25 -0.97 8.48
CA GLU A 40 -3.37 -1.43 9.54
C GLU A 40 -2.70 -2.70 9.07
N MET A 41 -1.42 -2.86 9.37
CA MET A 41 -0.66 -4.04 8.97
C MET A 41 0.13 -4.60 10.14
N ASN A 42 0.03 -5.92 10.32
CA ASN A 42 0.89 -6.66 11.26
C ASN A 42 1.99 -7.31 10.45
N VAL A 43 3.24 -6.99 10.81
CA VAL A 43 4.42 -7.55 10.17
C VAL A 43 5.53 -7.70 11.21
N ALA A 44 6.21 -8.85 11.20
CA ALA A 44 7.33 -9.13 12.13
C ALA A 44 6.96 -8.87 13.60
N GLY A 45 5.73 -9.17 13.99
CA GLY A 45 5.26 -8.98 15.35
C GLY A 45 4.90 -7.54 15.71
N THR A 46 4.94 -6.63 14.76
CA THR A 46 4.67 -5.20 14.96
C THR A 46 3.40 -4.80 14.22
N SER A 47 2.53 -4.03 14.89
CA SER A 47 1.34 -3.46 14.28
C SER A 47 1.65 -2.04 13.82
N CYS A 48 1.39 -1.76 12.54
CA CYS A 48 1.69 -0.48 11.91
C CYS A 48 0.46 0.04 11.18
N ARG A 49 0.41 1.34 10.98
CA ARG A 49 -0.62 2.01 10.17
C ARG A 49 0.02 2.54 8.91
N GLY A 50 -0.77 2.61 7.85
CA GLY A 50 -0.27 3.11 6.59
C GLY A 50 -1.35 3.33 5.57
N MET A 51 -0.92 3.55 4.34
CA MET A 51 -1.83 3.65 3.20
C MET A 51 -1.45 2.61 2.16
N MET A 52 -2.46 1.99 1.57
CA MET A 52 -2.31 0.92 0.60
C MET A 52 -2.84 1.39 -0.75
N ASN A 53 -2.05 1.16 -1.78
CA ASN A 53 -2.48 1.38 -3.15
C ASN A 53 -2.72 0.03 -3.83
N VAL A 54 -3.93 -0.15 -4.36
CA VAL A 54 -4.27 -1.32 -5.18
C VAL A 54 -4.40 -0.85 -6.61
N GLY A 55 -3.55 -1.37 -7.46
CA GLY A 55 -3.54 -1.01 -8.88
C GLY A 55 -3.38 -2.25 -9.76
N TRP A 56 -3.06 -2.02 -11.01
CA TRP A 56 -2.78 -3.06 -11.98
C TRP A 56 -1.39 -2.88 -12.56
N ARG A 57 -0.73 -3.98 -12.87
CA ARG A 57 0.53 -3.95 -13.61
C ARG A 57 0.55 -5.08 -14.64
N PRO A 58 1.24 -4.91 -15.77
CA PRO A 58 1.43 -6.00 -16.71
C PRO A 58 2.38 -7.05 -16.14
N THR A 59 2.10 -8.32 -16.43
CA THR A 59 3.02 -9.42 -16.15
C THR A 59 3.96 -9.56 -17.34
N ILE A 60 5.23 -9.88 -17.08
CA ILE A 60 6.23 -9.98 -18.14
C ILE A 60 6.03 -11.26 -18.98
N GLU A 61 5.57 -12.33 -18.36
CA GLU A 61 5.54 -13.65 -18.98
C GLU A 61 4.27 -13.99 -19.76
N GLU A 62 3.15 -13.37 -19.45
CA GLU A 62 1.85 -13.77 -19.99
C GLU A 62 1.06 -12.65 -20.64
N GLU A 63 1.60 -11.45 -20.75
CA GLU A 63 0.92 -10.25 -21.26
C GLU A 63 -0.44 -10.00 -20.59
N LYS A 64 -0.58 -10.44 -19.35
CA LYS A 64 -1.79 -10.26 -18.55
C LYS A 64 -1.58 -9.13 -17.54
N LEU A 65 -2.70 -8.59 -17.05
CA LEU A 65 -2.66 -7.65 -15.93
C LEU A 65 -2.81 -8.42 -14.62
N GLU A 66 -2.01 -8.06 -13.63
CA GLU A 66 -2.15 -8.57 -12.26
C GLU A 66 -2.34 -7.41 -11.29
N ARG A 67 -2.93 -7.70 -10.13
CA ARG A 67 -3.07 -6.71 -9.07
C ARG A 67 -1.71 -6.37 -8.49
N LYS A 68 -1.44 -5.08 -8.39
CA LYS A 68 -0.25 -4.56 -7.73
C LYS A 68 -0.66 -3.92 -6.42
N ILE A 69 -0.15 -4.45 -5.31
CA ILE A 69 -0.47 -3.96 -3.97
C ILE A 69 0.80 -3.40 -3.36
N GLU A 70 0.77 -2.12 -3.02
CA GLU A 70 1.87 -1.43 -2.35
C GLU A 70 1.36 -0.79 -1.08
N VAL A 71 2.14 -0.87 -0.01
CA VAL A 71 1.79 -0.25 1.28
C VAL A 71 2.92 0.67 1.72
N HIS A 72 2.58 1.92 2.02
CA HIS A 72 3.49 2.85 2.68
C HIS A 72 3.16 2.83 4.17
N LEU A 73 4.06 2.27 4.96
CA LEU A 73 3.90 2.21 6.42
C LEU A 73 4.41 3.49 7.06
N PHE A 74 3.61 4.05 7.93
CA PHE A 74 3.99 5.27 8.67
C PHE A 74 4.93 4.93 9.80
N ASP A 75 6.01 5.72 9.92
CA ASP A 75 6.93 5.64 11.06
C ASP A 75 7.58 4.26 11.22
N PHE A 76 7.76 3.54 10.11
CA PHE A 76 8.34 2.20 10.09
C PHE A 76 9.57 2.19 9.16
N GLN A 77 10.73 1.83 9.69
CA GLN A 77 12.00 1.93 8.97
C GLN A 77 12.80 0.63 8.91
N LYS A 78 12.20 -0.50 9.26
CA LYS A 78 12.88 -1.78 9.20
C LYS A 78 12.81 -2.38 7.80
N GLU A 79 13.84 -3.13 7.41
CA GLU A 79 13.76 -3.99 6.24
C GLU A 79 12.94 -5.22 6.61
N ILE A 80 11.91 -5.50 5.81
CA ILE A 80 10.92 -6.53 6.11
C ILE A 80 10.62 -7.43 4.90
N TYR A 81 11.58 -7.53 3.97
CA TYR A 81 11.42 -8.41 2.81
C TYR A 81 11.29 -9.86 3.24
N ASP A 82 10.45 -10.60 2.55
CA ASP A 82 10.13 -12.02 2.80
C ASP A 82 9.37 -12.27 4.10
N GLU A 83 9.00 -11.22 4.83
CA GLU A 83 8.18 -11.35 6.03
C GLU A 83 6.70 -11.52 5.67
N ALA A 84 6.04 -12.40 6.39
CA ALA A 84 4.60 -12.54 6.30
C ALA A 84 3.91 -11.33 6.93
N CYS A 85 2.80 -10.92 6.35
CA CYS A 85 2.04 -9.80 6.87
C CYS A 85 0.54 -10.06 6.81
N GLN A 86 -0.20 -9.33 7.64
CA GLN A 86 -1.65 -9.29 7.59
C GLN A 86 -2.10 -7.84 7.48
N ILE A 87 -2.98 -7.58 6.53
CA ILE A 87 -3.47 -6.24 6.23
C ILE A 87 -4.95 -6.16 6.57
N ARG A 88 -5.31 -5.16 7.36
CA ARG A 88 -6.70 -4.79 7.64
C ARG A 88 -7.03 -3.50 6.91
N VAL A 89 -7.95 -3.57 5.97
CA VAL A 89 -8.44 -2.40 5.26
C VAL A 89 -9.43 -1.67 6.17
N ARG A 90 -9.18 -0.38 6.42
CA ARG A 90 -10.02 0.40 7.32
C ARG A 90 -10.93 1.39 6.60
N GLN A 91 -10.41 2.08 5.60
CA GLN A 91 -11.14 3.15 4.94
C GLN A 91 -10.68 3.31 3.50
N PHE A 92 -11.63 3.42 2.58
CA PHE A 92 -11.33 3.83 1.21
C PHE A 92 -11.04 5.34 1.21
N VAL A 93 -9.94 5.73 0.58
CA VAL A 93 -9.51 7.13 0.53
C VAL A 93 -9.87 7.78 -0.80
N ARG A 94 -9.47 7.16 -1.89
CA ARG A 94 -9.76 7.68 -3.23
C ARG A 94 -9.55 6.62 -4.30
N ALA A 95 -10.16 6.84 -5.46
CA ALA A 95 -9.94 6.01 -6.63
C ALA A 95 -8.51 6.21 -7.18
N GLU A 96 -8.04 5.24 -7.93
CA GLU A 96 -6.76 5.34 -8.60
C GLU A 96 -6.81 6.43 -9.67
N HIS A 97 -5.68 7.10 -9.86
CA HIS A 97 -5.60 8.29 -10.70
C HIS A 97 -4.22 8.35 -11.36
N LYS A 98 -4.18 8.76 -12.61
CA LYS A 98 -2.92 8.99 -13.34
C LYS A 98 -2.46 10.42 -13.14
N PHE A 99 -1.15 10.59 -13.01
CA PHE A 99 -0.54 11.90 -12.80
C PHE A 99 0.34 12.27 -13.99
N PRO A 100 0.33 13.54 -14.40
CA PRO A 100 1.12 13.97 -15.56
C PRO A 100 2.64 13.97 -15.32
N ASN A 101 3.06 14.03 -14.05
CA ASN A 101 4.48 14.02 -13.68
C ASN A 101 4.67 13.60 -12.22
N LEU A 102 5.93 13.42 -11.81
CA LEU A 102 6.28 13.01 -10.46
C LEU A 102 5.90 14.05 -9.40
N GLU A 103 5.97 15.33 -9.73
CA GLU A 103 5.59 16.38 -8.78
C GLU A 103 4.11 16.32 -8.43
N ALA A 104 3.25 16.12 -9.41
CA ALA A 104 1.81 15.96 -9.16
C ALA A 104 1.52 14.72 -8.33
N LEU A 105 2.21 13.61 -8.60
CA LEU A 105 2.10 12.38 -7.82
C LEU A 105 2.54 12.63 -6.37
N LYS A 106 3.66 13.27 -6.16
CA LYS A 106 4.19 13.59 -4.83
C LYS A 106 3.21 14.40 -4.01
N VAL A 107 2.64 15.45 -4.61
CA VAL A 107 1.65 16.30 -3.94
C VAL A 107 0.43 15.47 -3.53
N GLN A 108 -0.06 14.60 -4.40
CA GLN A 108 -1.21 13.77 -4.07
C GLN A 108 -0.90 12.76 -2.96
N ILE A 109 0.27 12.13 -3.00
CA ILE A 109 0.67 11.20 -1.94
C ILE A 109 0.78 11.90 -0.59
N GLN A 110 1.30 13.13 -0.56
CA GLN A 110 1.35 13.91 0.68
C GLN A 110 -0.05 14.20 1.22
N ARG A 111 -1.00 14.52 0.35
CA ARG A 111 -2.40 14.73 0.74
C ARG A 111 -3.04 13.44 1.24
N ASP A 112 -2.75 12.33 0.59
CA ASP A 112 -3.25 11.01 1.01
C ASP A 112 -2.72 10.68 2.42
N GLU A 113 -1.44 10.90 2.67
CA GLU A 113 -0.84 10.65 3.98
C GLU A 113 -1.53 11.49 5.06
N GLU A 114 -1.76 12.77 4.81
CA GLU A 114 -2.47 13.65 5.74
C GLU A 114 -3.89 13.14 6.00
N THR A 115 -4.59 12.74 4.95
CA THR A 115 -5.96 12.21 5.06
C THR A 115 -5.98 10.94 5.92
N VAL A 116 -5.06 10.03 5.67
CA VAL A 116 -5.00 8.76 6.39
C VAL A 116 -4.58 8.96 7.84
N ARG A 117 -3.58 9.80 8.10
CA ARG A 117 -3.16 10.11 9.46
C ARG A 117 -4.28 10.78 10.25
N THR A 118 -5.02 11.68 9.63
CA THR A 118 -6.19 12.32 10.25
C THR A 118 -7.26 11.30 10.57
N TYR A 119 -7.54 10.39 9.64
CA TYR A 119 -8.49 9.31 9.86
C TYR A 119 -8.13 8.50 11.11
N PHE A 120 -6.87 8.08 11.24
CA PHE A 120 -6.44 7.28 12.39
C PHE A 120 -6.42 8.07 13.69
N SER A 121 -6.20 9.39 13.64
CA SER A 121 -6.18 10.20 14.86
C SER A 121 -7.58 10.56 15.35
N THR A 122 -8.58 10.61 14.47
CA THR A 122 -9.95 10.97 14.83
C THR A 122 -10.84 9.77 15.08
N ALA A 123 -10.52 8.63 14.47
CA ALA A 123 -11.28 7.41 14.66
C ALA A 123 -10.92 6.78 16.00
N GLN A 124 -11.93 6.25 16.71
CA GLN A 124 -11.70 5.55 17.97
C GLN A 124 -11.27 4.12 17.67
N PHE A 125 -9.98 3.93 17.53
CA PHE A 125 -9.38 2.60 17.50
C PHE A 125 -8.89 2.27 18.90
N SER A 126 -9.62 1.43 19.53
CA SER A 126 -9.18 0.90 20.81
C SER A 126 -8.26 -0.32 20.59
#